data_d2bf8804ac1221a91ff141bd24db0f4f
#
_entry.id   d2bf8804ac1221a91ff141bd24db0f4f
#
_cell.length_a   1.000
_cell.length_b   1.000
_cell.length_c   1.000
_cell.angle_alpha   90.00
_cell.angle_beta   90.00
_cell.angle_gamma   90.00
#
_symmetry.space_group_name_H-M   'P 1'
#
loop_
_entity.id
_entity.type
_entity.pdbx_description
1 polymer ?
#
loop_
_entity_poly.entity_id
_entity_poly.type
_entity_poly.pdbx_seq_one_letter_code
_entity_poly.pdbx_strand_id
1 'polypeptide(L)'
;GTGDTAITVMQSFRLDGIIAVGTPQKMVTVIVKKLINMAQVMNIPVIGVVENLAHIIASNGEKLNVWGKENAIWHANELSTPLLAELPIDHEMGEAMENGNFEDYILKDTKTNGLVEKFLELIKK
;
A
#
# COMPACT_ATOMS: atom_id res chain seq x y z
N GLY A 1 -12.33 -0.03 0.37
CA GLY A 1 -13.07 -0.54 -0.76
C GLY A 1 -13.62 0.53 -1.68
N THR A 2 -14.48 0.11 -2.54
CA THR A 2 -15.14 0.97 -3.53
C THR A 2 -16.55 1.36 -3.09
N GLY A 3 -16.79 1.42 -1.78
CA GLY A 3 -18.10 1.78 -1.25
C GLY A 3 -18.37 3.27 -1.32
N ASP A 4 -19.58 3.64 -0.88
CA ASP A 4 -20.07 5.02 -0.93
C ASP A 4 -19.14 6.00 -0.21
N THR A 5 -18.44 5.57 0.83
CA THR A 5 -17.52 6.42 1.57
C THR A 5 -16.37 6.89 0.69
N ALA A 6 -15.75 5.99 -0.09
CA ALA A 6 -14.67 6.34 -0.99
C ALA A 6 -15.15 7.32 -2.08
N ILE A 7 -16.31 7.04 -2.66
CA ILE A 7 -16.90 7.92 -3.67
C ILE A 7 -17.18 9.30 -3.08
N THR A 8 -17.75 9.35 -1.88
CA THR A 8 -18.08 10.61 -1.21
C THR A 8 -16.83 11.45 -0.96
N VAL A 9 -15.73 10.83 -0.49
CA VAL A 9 -14.47 11.54 -0.29
C VAL A 9 -13.92 12.09 -1.59
N MET A 10 -13.92 11.29 -2.66
CA MET A 10 -13.42 11.73 -3.97
C MET A 10 -14.24 12.84 -4.58
N GLN A 11 -15.55 12.89 -4.29
CA GLN A 11 -16.44 13.93 -4.80
C GLN A 11 -16.44 15.21 -3.95
N SER A 12 -16.20 15.07 -2.66
CA SER A 12 -16.36 16.16 -1.68
C SER A 12 -15.09 16.94 -1.43
N PHE A 13 -13.92 16.35 -1.69
CA PHE A 13 -12.63 16.98 -1.41
C PHE A 13 -11.83 17.14 -2.69
N ARG A 14 -11.06 18.21 -2.76
CA ARG A 14 -10.06 18.36 -3.81
C ARG A 14 -8.84 17.55 -3.43
N LEU A 15 -8.66 16.41 -4.07
CA LEU A 15 -7.55 15.51 -3.82
C LEU A 15 -6.43 15.75 -4.82
N ASP A 16 -5.20 15.86 -4.32
CA ASP A 16 -4.02 15.96 -5.17
C ASP A 16 -3.62 14.59 -5.75
N GLY A 17 -4.08 13.53 -5.13
CA GLY A 17 -3.85 12.17 -5.60
C GLY A 17 -4.32 11.14 -4.57
N ILE A 18 -4.25 9.87 -4.95
CA ILE A 18 -4.54 8.77 -4.05
C ILE A 18 -3.40 7.75 -4.06
N ILE A 19 -3.24 7.06 -2.95
CA ILE A 19 -2.41 5.87 -2.84
C ILE A 19 -3.36 4.71 -2.56
N ALA A 20 -3.28 3.68 -3.39
CA ALA A 20 -4.07 2.48 -3.18
C ALA A 20 -3.28 1.50 -2.31
N VAL A 21 -3.91 1.01 -1.25
CA VAL A 21 -3.30 0.05 -0.33
C VAL A 21 -4.09 -1.25 -0.39
N GLY A 22 -3.41 -2.35 -0.59
CA GLY A 22 -4.02 -3.67 -0.67
C GLY A 22 -3.10 -4.76 -0.14
N THR A 23 -3.62 -5.98 -0.17
CA THR A 23 -2.85 -7.18 0.15
C THR A 23 -2.66 -8.01 -1.12
N PRO A 24 -1.72 -8.99 -1.13
CA PRO A 24 -1.45 -9.77 -2.35
C PRO A 24 -2.56 -10.74 -2.77
N GLN A 25 -3.73 -10.68 -2.18
CA GLN A 25 -4.85 -11.54 -2.54
C GLN A 25 -5.49 -11.08 -3.84
N LYS A 26 -5.80 -12.03 -4.71
CA LYS A 26 -6.43 -11.76 -6.00
C LYS A 26 -7.70 -10.92 -5.91
N MET A 27 -8.55 -11.25 -4.94
CA MET A 27 -9.80 -10.50 -4.76
C MET A 27 -9.57 -9.05 -4.37
N VAL A 28 -8.54 -8.80 -3.56
CA VAL A 28 -8.17 -7.43 -3.18
C VAL A 28 -7.67 -6.66 -4.38
N THR A 29 -6.89 -7.30 -5.25
CA THR A 29 -6.42 -6.68 -6.50
C THR A 29 -7.59 -6.21 -7.37
N VAL A 30 -8.65 -7.01 -7.48
CA VAL A 30 -9.85 -6.62 -8.24
C VAL A 30 -10.51 -5.38 -7.63
N ILE A 31 -10.62 -5.33 -6.31
CA ILE A 31 -11.22 -4.18 -5.61
C ILE A 31 -10.37 -2.92 -5.79
N VAL A 32 -9.07 -3.05 -5.65
CA VAL A 32 -8.13 -1.93 -5.83
C VAL A 32 -8.16 -1.43 -7.28
N LYS A 33 -8.26 -2.33 -8.25
CA LYS A 33 -8.38 -1.96 -9.65
C LYS A 33 -9.65 -1.13 -9.91
N LYS A 34 -10.76 -1.49 -9.29
CA LYS A 34 -12.00 -0.71 -9.40
C LYS A 34 -11.84 0.68 -8.80
N LEU A 35 -11.15 0.80 -7.66
CA LEU A 35 -10.85 2.07 -7.03
C LEU A 35 -9.99 2.96 -7.93
N ILE A 36 -8.96 2.39 -8.53
CA ILE A 36 -8.07 3.11 -9.45
C ILE A 36 -8.86 3.59 -10.68
N ASN A 37 -9.69 2.74 -11.26
CA ASN A 37 -10.52 3.12 -12.40
C ASN A 37 -11.47 4.27 -12.05
N MET A 38 -12.07 4.22 -10.87
CA MET A 38 -12.94 5.28 -10.38
C MET A 38 -12.18 6.61 -10.25
N ALA A 39 -10.99 6.58 -9.67
CA ALA A 39 -10.15 7.77 -9.54
C ALA A 39 -9.81 8.36 -10.90
N GLN A 40 -9.48 7.52 -11.88
CA GLN A 40 -9.19 7.95 -13.25
C GLN A 40 -10.39 8.63 -13.91
N VAL A 41 -11.58 8.07 -13.74
CA VAL A 41 -12.82 8.67 -14.25
C VAL A 41 -13.07 10.05 -13.63
N MET A 42 -12.69 10.23 -12.38
CA MET A 42 -12.85 11.48 -11.65
C MET A 42 -11.66 12.44 -11.83
N ASN A 43 -10.70 12.07 -12.66
CA ASN A 43 -9.46 12.84 -12.92
C ASN A 43 -8.62 13.06 -11.66
N ILE A 44 -8.61 12.08 -10.75
CA ILE A 44 -7.77 12.09 -9.56
C ILE A 44 -6.52 11.27 -9.85
N PRO A 45 -5.31 11.83 -9.75
CA PRO A 45 -4.09 11.07 -9.98
C PRO A 45 -3.93 9.91 -9.01
N VAL A 46 -3.52 8.75 -9.51
CA VAL A 46 -3.13 7.61 -8.70
C VAL A 46 -1.61 7.63 -8.56
N ILE A 47 -1.12 7.96 -7.38
CA ILE A 47 0.31 8.13 -7.12
C ILE A 47 1.03 6.79 -7.13
N GLY A 48 0.43 5.78 -6.52
CA GLY A 48 1.02 4.46 -6.49
C GLY A 48 0.22 3.47 -5.66
N VAL A 49 0.78 2.28 -5.53
CA VAL A 49 0.20 1.16 -4.78
C VAL A 49 1.16 0.77 -3.66
N VAL A 50 0.61 0.52 -2.49
CA VAL A 50 1.32 -0.12 -1.37
C VAL A 50 0.75 -1.51 -1.18
N GLU A 51 1.60 -2.51 -1.21
CA GLU A 51 1.23 -3.88 -0.95
C GLU A 51 1.50 -4.18 0.52
N ASN A 52 0.44 -4.25 1.32
CA ASN A 52 0.55 -4.53 2.74
C ASN A 52 0.43 -6.03 3.01
N LEU A 53 0.98 -6.49 4.11
CA LEU A 53 0.99 -7.91 4.49
C LEU A 53 1.59 -8.79 3.38
N ALA A 54 2.62 -8.28 2.71
CA ALA A 54 3.12 -8.88 1.48
C ALA A 54 3.84 -10.22 1.71
N HIS A 55 4.56 -10.33 2.79
CA HIS A 55 5.38 -11.51 3.11
C HIS A 55 5.76 -11.51 4.58
N ILE A 56 6.35 -12.61 5.02
CA ILE A 56 6.98 -12.72 6.34
C ILE A 56 8.48 -12.66 6.14
N ILE A 57 9.20 -11.98 7.03
CA ILE A 57 10.66 -12.01 7.05
C ILE A 57 11.08 -12.98 8.14
N ALA A 58 11.77 -14.07 7.74
CA ALA A 58 12.28 -15.06 8.67
C ALA A 58 13.49 -14.51 9.46
N SER A 59 13.85 -15.19 10.54
CA SER A 59 14.96 -14.77 11.41
C SER A 59 16.30 -14.66 10.68
N ASN A 60 16.48 -15.42 9.58
CA ASN A 60 17.67 -15.35 8.74
C ASN A 60 17.59 -14.25 7.66
N GLY A 61 16.54 -13.44 7.65
CA GLY A 61 16.32 -12.38 6.66
C GLY A 61 15.64 -12.83 5.38
N GLU A 62 15.31 -14.10 5.24
CA GLU A 62 14.66 -14.62 4.04
C GLU A 62 13.19 -14.23 3.99
N LYS A 63 12.73 -13.86 2.80
CA LYS A 63 11.31 -13.56 2.56
C LYS A 63 10.52 -14.83 2.32
N LEU A 64 9.46 -15.01 3.10
CA LEU A 64 8.53 -16.13 2.94
C LEU A 64 7.20 -15.59 2.41
N ASN A 65 6.85 -16.00 1.20
CA ASN A 65 5.57 -15.61 0.59
C ASN A 65 4.45 -16.50 1.12
N VAL A 66 3.48 -15.88 1.77
CA VAL A 66 2.32 -16.59 2.34
C VAL A 66 1.13 -16.65 1.38
N TRP A 67 1.18 -15.92 0.27
CA TRP A 67 0.08 -15.78 -0.68
C TRP A 67 0.34 -16.52 -2.00
N GLY A 68 1.30 -17.44 -2.03
CA GLY A 68 1.67 -18.18 -3.23
C GLY A 68 2.72 -17.46 -4.07
N LYS A 69 2.67 -17.64 -5.38
CA LYS A 69 3.67 -17.08 -6.31
C LYS A 69 3.44 -15.62 -6.65
N GLU A 70 2.27 -15.11 -6.39
CA GLU A 70 1.92 -13.74 -6.69
C GLU A 70 2.58 -12.81 -5.68
N ASN A 71 3.06 -11.70 -6.15
CA ASN A 71 3.79 -10.75 -5.33
C ASN A 71 3.43 -9.32 -5.72
N ALA A 72 3.93 -8.36 -4.95
CA ALA A 72 3.64 -6.94 -5.13
C ALA A 72 3.99 -6.45 -6.54
N ILE A 73 5.07 -6.92 -7.11
CA ILE A 73 5.49 -6.53 -8.46
C ILE A 73 4.46 -6.99 -9.49
N TRP A 74 3.98 -8.22 -9.35
CA TRP A 74 2.93 -8.75 -10.22
C TRP A 74 1.66 -7.93 -10.11
N HIS A 75 1.24 -7.63 -8.89
CA HIS A 75 0.04 -6.83 -8.62
C HIS A 75 0.17 -5.40 -9.14
N ALA A 76 1.32 -4.78 -8.98
CA ALA A 76 1.58 -3.45 -9.51
C ALA A 76 1.53 -3.42 -11.03
N ASN A 77 2.08 -4.43 -11.70
CA ASN A 77 2.01 -4.57 -13.16
C ASN A 77 0.58 -4.77 -13.63
N GLU A 78 -0.19 -5.58 -12.93
CA GLU A 78 -1.62 -5.79 -13.21
C GLU A 78 -2.41 -4.49 -13.11
N LEU A 79 -2.08 -3.66 -12.15
CA LEU A 79 -2.75 -2.39 -11.90
C LEU A 79 -2.20 -1.24 -12.76
N SER A 80 -1.11 -1.46 -13.48
CA SER A 80 -0.43 -0.45 -14.31
C SER A 80 -0.08 0.82 -13.50
N THR A 81 0.37 0.63 -12.27
CA THR A 81 0.58 1.72 -11.31
C THR A 81 1.91 1.48 -10.59
N PRO A 82 2.67 2.53 -10.27
CA PRO A 82 3.93 2.35 -9.54
C PRO A 82 3.75 1.66 -8.19
N LEU A 83 4.64 0.72 -7.88
CA LEU A 83 4.70 0.11 -6.56
C LEU A 83 5.53 1.02 -5.65
N LEU A 84 4.89 1.54 -4.62
CA LEU A 84 5.56 2.38 -3.62
C LEU A 84 6.33 1.55 -2.60
N ALA A 85 5.70 0.50 -2.10
CA ALA A 85 6.34 -0.37 -1.12
C ALA A 85 5.63 -1.71 -1.01
N GLU A 86 6.40 -2.69 -0.59
CA GLU A 86 5.97 -4.00 -0.10
C GLU A 86 6.20 -4.01 1.40
N LEU A 87 5.14 -4.05 2.18
CA LEU A 87 5.25 -4.05 3.63
C LEU A 87 5.06 -5.47 4.16
N PRO A 88 5.96 -5.96 5.00
CA PRO A 88 5.85 -7.31 5.55
C PRO A 88 4.75 -7.41 6.61
N ILE A 89 4.36 -8.63 6.92
CA ILE A 89 3.59 -8.93 8.11
C ILE A 89 4.52 -8.69 9.30
N ASP A 90 4.21 -7.71 10.11
CA ASP A 90 5.10 -7.24 11.18
C ASP A 90 4.42 -7.30 12.53
N HIS A 91 4.74 -8.35 13.29
CA HIS A 91 4.21 -8.56 14.62
C HIS A 91 4.67 -7.48 15.60
N GLU A 92 5.90 -7.01 15.48
CA GLU A 92 6.45 -5.97 16.37
C GLU A 92 5.72 -4.64 16.19
N MET A 93 5.33 -4.32 14.96
CA MET A 93 4.50 -3.15 14.68
C MET A 93 3.14 -3.25 15.38
N GLY A 94 2.53 -4.42 15.32
CA GLY A 94 1.26 -4.67 16.01
C GLY A 94 1.38 -4.47 17.52
N GLU A 95 2.43 -5.00 18.13
CA GLU A 95 2.68 -4.80 19.54
C GLU A 95 2.94 -3.33 19.90
N ALA A 96 3.67 -2.62 19.05
CA ALA A 96 3.94 -1.20 19.27
C ALA A 96 2.65 -0.37 19.23
N MET A 97 1.72 -0.72 18.33
CA MET A 97 0.41 -0.08 18.27
C MET A 97 -0.40 -0.33 19.55
N GLU A 98 -0.46 -1.59 20.00
CA GLU A 98 -1.18 -1.96 21.22
C GLU A 98 -0.61 -1.26 22.48
N ASN A 99 0.71 -1.09 22.52
CA ASN A 99 1.41 -0.50 23.67
C ASN A 99 1.53 1.02 23.60
N GLY A 100 1.04 1.65 22.54
CA GLY A 100 1.13 3.11 22.38
C GLY A 100 2.50 3.62 21.98
N ASN A 101 3.38 2.75 21.48
CA ASN A 101 4.76 3.08 21.10
C ASN A 101 4.96 3.14 19.59
N PHE A 102 3.88 3.27 18.82
CA PHE A 102 3.92 3.19 17.38
C PHE A 102 4.84 4.23 16.74
N GLU A 103 4.79 5.46 17.21
CA GLU A 103 5.64 6.52 16.66
C GLU A 103 7.12 6.23 16.83
N ASP A 104 7.54 5.80 18.01
CA ASP A 104 8.93 5.42 18.27
C ASP A 104 9.36 4.24 17.42
N TYR A 105 8.48 3.26 17.26
CA TYR A 105 8.73 2.10 16.41
C TYR A 105 8.98 2.52 14.96
N ILE A 106 8.11 3.34 14.40
CA ILE A 106 8.20 3.78 12.99
C ILE A 106 9.46 4.60 12.75
N LEU A 107 9.86 5.45 13.69
CA LEU A 107 11.07 6.25 13.54
C LEU A 107 12.34 5.41 13.50
N LYS A 108 12.34 4.24 14.14
CA LYS A 108 13.47 3.31 14.17
C LYS A 108 13.39 2.23 13.10
N ASP A 109 12.21 2.06 12.49
CA ASP A 109 11.97 1.00 11.53
C ASP A 109 12.56 1.33 10.17
N THR A 110 13.32 0.40 9.61
CA THR A 110 13.90 0.54 8.27
C THR A 110 13.03 -0.06 7.17
N LYS A 111 12.01 -0.82 7.53
CA LYS A 111 11.15 -1.54 6.56
C LYS A 111 10.29 -0.61 5.74
N THR A 112 9.91 0.54 6.30
CA THR A 112 9.02 1.51 5.66
C THR A 112 9.72 2.76 5.13
N ASN A 113 11.01 2.94 5.41
CA ASN A 113 11.76 4.15 5.02
C ASN A 113 11.75 4.41 3.52
N GLY A 114 11.86 3.36 2.71
CA GLY A 114 11.83 3.48 1.26
C GLY A 114 10.48 3.95 0.72
N LEU A 115 9.41 3.72 1.44
CA LEU A 115 8.07 4.16 1.06
C LEU A 115 7.97 5.68 1.01
N VAL A 116 8.42 6.35 2.07
CA VAL A 116 8.35 7.81 2.16
C VAL A 116 9.22 8.46 1.08
N GLU A 117 10.44 7.98 0.90
CA GLU A 117 11.35 8.50 -0.12
C GLU A 117 10.77 8.37 -1.53
N LYS A 118 10.23 7.21 -1.85
CA LYS A 118 9.64 6.95 -3.15
C LYS A 118 8.38 7.78 -3.39
N PHE A 119 7.55 7.94 -2.38
CA PHE A 119 6.40 8.82 -2.43
C PHE A 119 6.82 10.26 -2.73
N LEU A 120 7.81 10.78 -2.01
CA LEU A 120 8.30 12.14 -2.21
C LEU A 120 8.85 12.35 -3.62
N GLU A 121 9.55 11.37 -4.19
CA GLU A 121 10.00 11.43 -5.58
C GLU A 121 8.85 11.54 -6.56
N LEU A 122 7.78 10.78 -6.35
CA LEU A 122 6.65 10.75 -7.27
C LEU A 122 5.83 12.04 -7.25
N ILE A 123 5.71 12.69 -6.11
CA ILE A 123 4.95 13.94 -6.00
C ILE A 123 5.73 15.18 -6.43
N LYS A 124 7.04 15.09 -6.57
CA LYS A 124 7.87 16.20 -7.06
C LYS A 124 7.79 16.42 -8.57
N LYS A 125 7.19 15.50 -9.26
CA LYS A 125 7.06 15.59 -10.73
C LYS A 125 5.89 16.47 -11.17
#